data_7d1e22eca447709fce2ed89c72cc3b43
#
_entry.id   7d1e22eca447709fce2ed89c72cc3b43
#
_cell.length_a   1.000
_cell.length_b   1.000
_cell.length_c   1.000
_cell.angle_alpha   90.00
_cell.angle_beta   90.00
_cell.angle_gamma   90.00
#
_symmetry.space_group_name_H-M   'P 1'
#
loop_
_entity.id
_entity.type
_entity.pdbx_description
1 polymer ?
#
loop_
_entity_poly.entity_id
_entity_poly.type
_entity_poly.pdbx_seq_one_letter_code
_entity_poly.pdbx_strand_id
1 'polypeptide(L)'
;MVEVRTRLTYEDRRTAILDAARHEFARKGFRGAGTADIAARCGCSEPMLYKHFASKQELFAAVLIHTGALMGQRVDALLDESGDSVTTALVEVAELAATDELIVEVMRLRMLAASLVDEPAVRAALDDNMRFMRARIVAMLARARDRGEVRSDLDLEHVAWLWVGFTLSCGFRHALEPETALEDSPFVARTFVQMLSLNTDAEETE
;
A
#
# COMPACT_ATOMS: atom_id res chain seq x y z
N MET A 1 7.31 8.04 41.41
CA MET A 1 6.31 8.54 40.42
C MET A 1 5.60 7.32 39.86
N VAL A 2 4.31 7.15 40.16
CA VAL A 2 3.48 6.10 39.59
C VAL A 2 3.08 6.57 38.19
N GLU A 3 3.57 5.93 37.16
CA GLU A 3 3.18 6.19 35.78
C GLU A 3 1.69 5.82 35.63
N VAL A 4 0.83 6.82 35.49
CA VAL A 4 -0.60 6.61 35.21
C VAL A 4 -0.70 6.02 33.80
N ARG A 5 -0.79 4.69 33.67
CA ARG A 5 -1.11 4.02 32.42
C ARG A 5 -2.51 4.46 31.97
N THR A 6 -2.58 5.47 31.12
CA THR A 6 -3.83 5.92 30.53
C THR A 6 -4.48 4.70 29.82
N ARG A 7 -5.71 4.38 30.23
CA ARG A 7 -6.45 3.26 29.63
C ARG A 7 -6.81 3.64 28.19
N LEU A 8 -6.22 2.96 27.22
CA LEU A 8 -6.55 3.15 25.80
C LEU A 8 -8.05 3.00 25.56
N THR A 9 -8.60 3.82 24.66
CA THR A 9 -9.96 3.65 24.17
C THR A 9 -10.11 2.34 23.41
N TYR A 10 -11.32 1.95 23.06
CA TYR A 10 -11.57 0.76 22.23
C TYR A 10 -10.90 0.91 20.86
N GLU A 11 -11.05 2.08 20.23
CA GLU A 11 -10.47 2.36 18.91
C GLU A 11 -8.93 2.45 18.94
N ASP A 12 -8.35 3.11 19.95
CA ASP A 12 -6.89 3.13 20.10
C ASP A 12 -6.32 1.73 20.27
N ARG A 13 -7.00 0.88 21.04
CA ARG A 13 -6.62 -0.51 21.24
C ARG A 13 -6.71 -1.30 19.93
N ARG A 14 -7.80 -1.10 19.19
CA ARG A 14 -8.00 -1.75 17.88
C ARG A 14 -6.89 -1.37 16.91
N THR A 15 -6.55 -0.09 16.80
CA THR A 15 -5.45 0.41 15.96
C THR A 15 -4.11 -0.19 16.39
N ALA A 16 -3.78 -0.21 17.68
CA ALA A 16 -2.55 -0.81 18.18
C ALA A 16 -2.43 -2.31 17.84
N ILE A 17 -3.55 -3.06 17.87
CA ILE A 17 -3.57 -4.47 17.44
C ILE A 17 -3.31 -4.58 15.93
N LEU A 18 -3.94 -3.71 15.11
CA LEU A 18 -3.76 -3.72 13.65
C LEU A 18 -2.30 -3.42 13.26
N ASP A 19 -1.65 -2.44 13.89
CA ASP A 19 -0.25 -2.10 13.64
C ASP A 19 0.68 -3.25 14.06
N ALA A 20 0.46 -3.85 15.23
CA ALA A 20 1.23 -5.02 15.66
C ALA A 20 1.05 -6.21 14.70
N ALA A 21 -0.19 -6.44 14.26
CA ALA A 21 -0.51 -7.53 13.34
C ALA A 21 0.09 -7.30 11.95
N ARG A 22 0.07 -6.06 11.45
CA ARG A 22 0.72 -5.66 10.20
C ARG A 22 2.18 -6.11 10.18
N HIS A 23 2.97 -5.72 11.18
CA HIS A 23 4.37 -6.11 11.31
C HIS A 23 4.58 -7.63 11.39
N GLU A 24 3.79 -8.31 12.23
CA GLU A 24 3.95 -9.75 12.43
C GLU A 24 3.58 -10.54 11.17
N PHE A 25 2.49 -10.17 10.48
CA PHE A 25 2.11 -10.82 9.22
C PHE A 25 3.12 -10.53 8.10
N ALA A 26 3.58 -9.30 7.94
CA ALA A 26 4.57 -8.95 6.93
C ALA A 26 5.90 -9.68 7.14
N ARG A 27 6.32 -9.88 8.41
CA ARG A 27 7.59 -10.51 8.77
C ARG A 27 7.54 -12.03 8.74
N LYS A 28 6.47 -12.65 9.28
CA LYS A 28 6.39 -14.12 9.52
C LYS A 28 5.42 -14.84 8.56
N GLY A 29 4.70 -14.10 7.72
CA GLY A 29 3.62 -14.63 6.91
C GLY A 29 2.36 -14.97 7.73
N PHE A 30 1.27 -15.32 7.06
CA PHE A 30 0.00 -15.60 7.74
C PHE A 30 0.11 -16.77 8.71
N ARG A 31 0.72 -17.90 8.31
CA ARG A 31 0.83 -19.10 9.16
C ARG A 31 1.76 -18.89 10.34
N GLY A 32 2.91 -18.23 10.13
CA GLY A 32 3.96 -18.04 11.13
C GLY A 32 3.67 -16.95 12.16
N ALA A 33 2.80 -15.98 11.88
CA ALA A 33 2.42 -14.94 12.82
C ALA A 33 1.46 -15.50 13.87
N GLY A 34 1.91 -15.69 15.11
CA GLY A 34 1.09 -16.13 16.25
C GLY A 34 0.25 -14.98 16.81
N THR A 35 -1.01 -15.24 17.16
CA THR A 35 -1.89 -14.23 17.80
C THR A 35 -1.39 -13.84 19.20
N ALA A 36 -0.73 -14.76 19.90
CA ALA A 36 -0.04 -14.46 21.17
C ALA A 36 1.12 -13.46 20.98
N ASP A 37 1.92 -13.61 19.91
CA ASP A 37 3.03 -12.67 19.59
C ASP A 37 2.48 -11.28 19.24
N ILE A 38 1.40 -11.23 18.45
CA ILE A 38 0.72 -9.98 18.10
C ILE A 38 0.19 -9.28 19.36
N ALA A 39 -0.48 -10.02 20.24
CA ALA A 39 -1.00 -9.50 21.50
C ALA A 39 0.13 -8.97 22.40
N ALA A 40 1.22 -9.72 22.54
CA ALA A 40 2.39 -9.29 23.30
C ALA A 40 3.00 -7.99 22.73
N ARG A 41 3.12 -7.89 21.40
CA ARG A 41 3.67 -6.72 20.71
C ARG A 41 2.86 -5.45 20.96
N CYS A 42 1.51 -5.51 20.96
CA CYS A 42 0.65 -4.35 21.24
C CYS A 42 0.36 -4.14 22.74
N GLY A 43 0.98 -4.92 23.63
CA GLY A 43 0.80 -4.81 25.08
C GLY A 43 -0.60 -5.18 25.55
N CYS A 44 -1.25 -6.16 24.90
CA CYS A 44 -2.55 -6.68 25.32
C CYS A 44 -2.48 -8.20 25.54
N SER A 45 -3.55 -8.79 26.09
CA SER A 45 -3.66 -10.25 26.17
C SER A 45 -4.32 -10.82 24.90
N GLU A 46 -4.01 -12.06 24.57
CA GLU A 46 -4.64 -12.76 23.43
C GLU A 46 -6.18 -12.83 23.53
N PRO A 47 -6.80 -13.05 24.70
CA PRO A 47 -8.24 -12.92 24.85
C PRO A 47 -8.77 -11.50 24.54
N MET A 48 -7.97 -10.46 24.80
CA MET A 48 -8.35 -9.09 24.45
C MET A 48 -8.30 -8.88 22.92
N LEU A 49 -7.32 -9.44 22.21
CA LEU A 49 -7.26 -9.43 20.75
C LEU A 49 -8.52 -10.07 20.16
N TYR A 50 -8.95 -11.22 20.68
CA TYR A 50 -10.16 -11.92 20.22
C TYR A 50 -11.48 -11.23 20.57
N LYS A 51 -11.48 -10.22 21.45
CA LYS A 51 -12.63 -9.32 21.64
C LYS A 51 -12.80 -8.32 20.50
N HIS A 52 -11.71 -8.01 19.79
CA HIS A 52 -11.73 -7.08 18.65
C HIS A 52 -11.87 -7.78 17.30
N PHE A 53 -11.39 -9.02 17.18
CA PHE A 53 -11.36 -9.78 15.93
C PHE A 53 -11.73 -11.24 16.22
N ALA A 54 -12.79 -11.76 15.64
CA ALA A 54 -13.31 -13.09 15.97
C ALA A 54 -12.37 -14.22 15.49
N SER A 55 -11.49 -13.95 14.52
CA SER A 55 -10.52 -14.92 14.01
C SER A 55 -9.26 -14.24 13.52
N LYS A 56 -8.22 -15.04 13.28
CA LYS A 56 -6.96 -14.57 12.66
C LYS A 56 -7.18 -14.12 11.22
N GLN A 57 -8.12 -14.74 10.50
CA GLN A 57 -8.52 -14.36 9.14
C GLN A 57 -9.18 -12.98 9.14
N GLU A 58 -10.10 -12.73 10.08
CA GLU A 58 -10.72 -11.40 10.24
C GLU A 58 -9.70 -10.34 10.64
N LEU A 59 -8.77 -10.65 11.54
CA LEU A 59 -7.67 -9.75 11.88
C LEU A 59 -6.84 -9.42 10.65
N PHE A 60 -6.47 -10.42 9.85
CA PHE A 60 -5.69 -10.21 8.63
C PHE A 60 -6.45 -9.39 7.58
N ALA A 61 -7.74 -9.66 7.38
CA ALA A 61 -8.62 -8.87 6.52
C ALA A 61 -8.69 -7.41 6.98
N ALA A 62 -8.84 -7.17 8.29
CA ALA A 62 -8.84 -5.82 8.85
C ALA A 62 -7.48 -5.11 8.68
N VAL A 63 -6.36 -5.84 8.75
CA VAL A 63 -5.03 -5.31 8.45
C VAL A 63 -4.93 -4.84 7.00
N LEU A 64 -5.47 -5.58 6.03
CA LEU A 64 -5.48 -5.16 4.61
C LEU A 64 -6.23 -3.84 4.40
N ILE A 65 -7.37 -3.67 5.05
CA ILE A 65 -8.16 -2.42 4.99
C ILE A 65 -7.39 -1.26 5.67
N HIS A 66 -6.85 -1.50 6.85
CA HIS A 66 -6.09 -0.52 7.62
C HIS A 66 -4.85 -0.04 6.83
N THR A 67 -4.09 -0.95 6.24
CA THR A 67 -2.91 -0.60 5.43
C THR A 67 -3.27 0.16 4.17
N GLY A 68 -4.44 -0.10 3.57
CA GLY A 68 -4.95 0.70 2.46
C GLY A 68 -5.16 2.17 2.84
N ALA A 69 -5.73 2.42 4.01
CA ALA A 69 -5.93 3.78 4.53
C ALA A 69 -4.59 4.46 4.83
N LEU A 70 -3.65 3.78 5.48
CA LEU A 70 -2.30 4.31 5.76
C LEU A 70 -1.55 4.66 4.47
N MET A 71 -1.61 3.78 3.46
CA MET A 71 -1.02 4.04 2.15
C MET A 71 -1.66 5.25 1.46
N GLY A 72 -2.99 5.39 1.59
CA GLY A 72 -3.69 6.56 1.09
C GLY A 72 -3.16 7.86 1.69
N GLN A 73 -3.02 7.91 3.01
CA GLN A 73 -2.46 9.06 3.73
C GLN A 73 -1.00 9.36 3.31
N ARG A 74 -0.19 8.31 3.11
CA ARG A 74 1.20 8.47 2.66
C ARG A 74 1.29 9.07 1.26
N VAL A 75 0.43 8.64 0.35
CA VAL A 75 0.34 9.20 -1.01
C VAL A 75 -0.16 10.65 -0.98
N ASP A 76 -1.13 10.98 -0.13
CA ASP A 76 -1.60 12.37 0.02
C ASP A 76 -0.46 13.29 0.50
N ALA A 77 0.32 12.85 1.50
CA ALA A 77 1.48 13.60 1.98
C ALA A 77 2.52 13.82 0.88
N LEU A 78 2.81 12.82 0.06
CA LEU A 78 3.73 12.93 -1.07
C LEU A 78 3.22 13.92 -2.14
N LEU A 79 1.92 13.91 -2.42
CA LEU A 79 1.31 14.89 -3.34
C LEU A 79 1.47 16.32 -2.82
N ASP A 80 1.23 16.55 -1.54
CA ASP A 80 1.41 17.87 -0.92
C ASP A 80 2.88 18.31 -1.01
N GLU A 81 3.84 17.41 -0.72
CA GLU A 81 5.28 17.65 -0.81
C GLU A 81 5.76 17.93 -2.25
N SER A 82 5.17 17.25 -3.24
CA SER A 82 5.51 17.37 -4.68
C SER A 82 4.84 18.58 -5.37
N GLY A 83 4.19 19.47 -4.62
CA GLY A 83 3.46 20.61 -5.18
C GLY A 83 2.30 20.18 -6.08
N ASP A 84 1.59 19.11 -5.71
CA ASP A 84 0.49 18.49 -6.45
C ASP A 84 0.87 17.85 -7.80
N SER A 85 2.15 17.74 -8.16
CA SER A 85 2.55 17.01 -9.37
C SER A 85 2.35 15.50 -9.18
N VAL A 86 1.38 14.94 -9.89
CA VAL A 86 1.06 13.50 -9.82
C VAL A 86 2.19 12.66 -10.40
N THR A 87 2.82 13.11 -11.46
CA THR A 87 3.93 12.39 -12.10
C THR A 87 5.14 12.31 -11.17
N THR A 88 5.45 13.38 -10.44
CA THR A 88 6.50 13.39 -9.41
C THR A 88 6.15 12.45 -8.26
N ALA A 89 4.94 12.53 -7.72
CA ALA A 89 4.49 11.68 -6.62
C ALA A 89 4.52 10.17 -6.97
N LEU A 90 4.17 9.80 -8.21
CA LEU A 90 4.27 8.41 -8.67
C LEU A 90 5.73 7.92 -8.66
N VAL A 91 6.67 8.72 -9.12
CA VAL A 91 8.11 8.37 -9.07
C VAL A 91 8.57 8.22 -7.62
N GLU A 92 8.23 9.16 -6.74
CA GLU A 92 8.59 9.12 -5.32
C GLU A 92 8.03 7.89 -4.60
N VAL A 93 6.77 7.50 -4.89
CA VAL A 93 6.18 6.25 -4.36
C VAL A 93 7.02 5.04 -4.79
N ALA A 94 7.51 5.00 -6.03
CA ALA A 94 8.33 3.90 -6.50
C ALA A 94 9.74 3.91 -5.87
N GLU A 95 10.33 5.08 -5.62
CA GLU A 95 11.60 5.22 -4.92
C GLU A 95 11.50 4.76 -3.46
N LEU A 96 10.39 5.06 -2.80
CA LEU A 96 10.12 4.63 -1.44
C LEU A 96 9.70 3.15 -1.34
N ALA A 97 9.27 2.53 -2.44
CA ALA A 97 8.80 1.13 -2.43
C ALA A 97 9.83 0.11 -1.92
N ALA A 98 11.10 0.48 -1.89
CA ALA A 98 12.18 -0.37 -1.41
C ALA A 98 12.79 0.09 -0.06
N THR A 99 12.49 1.31 0.39
CA THR A 99 13.10 1.91 1.60
C THR A 99 12.09 2.26 2.69
N ASP A 100 10.86 2.60 2.32
CA ASP A 100 9.81 2.91 3.30
C ASP A 100 9.20 1.61 3.86
N GLU A 101 9.35 1.42 5.17
CA GLU A 101 8.90 0.20 5.86
C GLU A 101 7.41 -0.08 5.64
N LEU A 102 6.56 0.95 5.68
CA LEU A 102 5.13 0.80 5.45
C LEU A 102 4.84 0.27 4.05
N ILE A 103 5.47 0.86 3.03
CA ILE A 103 5.23 0.48 1.63
C ILE A 103 5.69 -0.97 1.40
N VAL A 104 6.86 -1.34 1.89
CA VAL A 104 7.38 -2.71 1.80
C VAL A 104 6.44 -3.71 2.48
N GLU A 105 5.95 -3.39 3.68
CA GLU A 105 5.01 -4.26 4.39
C GLU A 105 3.67 -4.38 3.66
N VAL A 106 3.12 -3.27 3.14
CA VAL A 106 1.87 -3.28 2.35
C VAL A 106 2.01 -4.18 1.12
N MET A 107 3.14 -4.11 0.39
CA MET A 107 3.37 -4.97 -0.77
C MET A 107 3.42 -6.46 -0.36
N ARG A 108 4.15 -6.78 0.71
CA ARG A 108 4.22 -8.15 1.24
C ARG A 108 2.85 -8.68 1.67
N LEU A 109 2.05 -7.86 2.35
CA LEU A 109 0.71 -8.23 2.79
C LEU A 109 -0.25 -8.49 1.62
N ARG A 110 -0.19 -7.72 0.54
CA ARG A 110 -0.98 -7.95 -0.67
C ARG A 110 -0.61 -9.25 -1.36
N MET A 111 0.69 -9.55 -1.49
CA MET A 111 1.16 -10.83 -2.04
C MET A 111 0.70 -12.01 -1.18
N LEU A 112 0.77 -11.85 0.14
CA LEU A 112 0.30 -12.86 1.09
C LEU A 112 -1.22 -13.06 0.98
N ALA A 113 -2.00 -11.98 0.86
CA ALA A 113 -3.45 -12.03 0.70
C ALA A 113 -3.86 -12.77 -0.58
N ALA A 114 -3.11 -12.62 -1.69
CA ALA A 114 -3.38 -13.34 -2.92
C ALA A 114 -3.31 -14.87 -2.75
N SER A 115 -2.49 -15.38 -1.82
CA SER A 115 -2.43 -16.81 -1.48
C SER A 115 -3.55 -17.29 -0.55
N LEU A 116 -4.39 -16.38 -0.04
CA LEU A 116 -5.45 -16.63 0.93
C LEU A 116 -6.83 -16.25 0.38
N VAL A 117 -6.99 -16.14 -0.93
CA VAL A 117 -8.25 -15.73 -1.57
C VAL A 117 -9.39 -16.72 -1.41
N ASP A 118 -9.12 -17.95 -0.95
CA ASP A 118 -10.15 -18.93 -0.59
C ASP A 118 -10.84 -18.59 0.74
N GLU A 119 -10.23 -17.74 1.57
CA GLU A 119 -10.83 -17.20 2.79
C GLU A 119 -11.74 -16.01 2.44
N PRO A 120 -13.08 -16.11 2.62
CA PRO A 120 -14.01 -15.08 2.12
C PRO A 120 -13.73 -13.67 2.65
N ALA A 121 -13.38 -13.55 3.95
CA ALA A 121 -13.05 -12.26 4.57
C ALA A 121 -11.80 -11.62 3.95
N VAL A 122 -10.77 -12.42 3.65
CA VAL A 122 -9.53 -11.95 3.03
C VAL A 122 -9.77 -11.55 1.59
N ARG A 123 -10.52 -12.35 0.82
CA ARG A 123 -10.92 -12.03 -0.56
C ARG A 123 -11.64 -10.69 -0.62
N ALA A 124 -12.66 -10.49 0.21
CA ALA A 124 -13.43 -9.25 0.26
C ALA A 124 -12.54 -8.05 0.61
N ALA A 125 -11.70 -8.18 1.64
CA ALA A 125 -10.80 -7.12 2.06
C ALA A 125 -9.73 -6.78 0.98
N LEU A 126 -9.22 -7.77 0.28
CA LEU A 126 -8.27 -7.57 -0.82
C LEU A 126 -8.94 -6.85 -2.00
N ASP A 127 -10.15 -7.26 -2.38
CA ASP A 127 -10.92 -6.63 -3.44
C ASP A 127 -11.26 -5.17 -3.11
N ASP A 128 -11.70 -4.89 -1.87
CA ASP A 128 -11.96 -3.54 -1.39
C ASP A 128 -10.68 -2.67 -1.41
N ASN A 129 -9.55 -3.23 -0.95
CA ASN A 129 -8.26 -2.55 -0.97
C ASN A 129 -7.81 -2.22 -2.41
N MET A 130 -7.95 -3.16 -3.34
CA MET A 130 -7.60 -2.96 -4.75
C MET A 130 -8.50 -1.93 -5.42
N ARG A 131 -9.81 -1.97 -5.18
CA ARG A 131 -10.75 -0.96 -5.70
C ARG A 131 -10.45 0.43 -5.14
N PHE A 132 -10.21 0.54 -3.84
CA PHE A 132 -9.86 1.80 -3.19
C PHE A 132 -8.59 2.42 -3.80
N MET A 133 -7.52 1.64 -3.93
CA MET A 133 -6.26 2.11 -4.50
C MET A 133 -6.42 2.53 -5.96
N ARG A 134 -7.09 1.72 -6.78
CA ARG A 134 -7.33 2.03 -8.19
C ARG A 134 -8.14 3.32 -8.34
N ALA A 135 -9.22 3.48 -7.60
CA ALA A 135 -10.03 4.70 -7.66
C ALA A 135 -9.23 5.96 -7.30
N ARG A 136 -8.33 5.87 -6.32
CA ARG A 136 -7.43 6.99 -5.97
C ARG A 136 -6.45 7.31 -7.10
N ILE A 137 -5.84 6.30 -7.70
CA ILE A 137 -4.91 6.47 -8.83
C ILE A 137 -5.64 7.12 -10.01
N VAL A 138 -6.83 6.65 -10.36
CA VAL A 138 -7.67 7.25 -11.41
C VAL A 138 -7.97 8.71 -11.11
N ALA A 139 -8.35 9.05 -9.88
CA ALA A 139 -8.62 10.44 -9.48
C ALA A 139 -7.36 11.33 -9.55
N MET A 140 -6.19 10.79 -9.19
CA MET A 140 -4.91 11.49 -9.32
C MET A 140 -4.55 11.74 -10.79
N LEU A 141 -4.64 10.70 -11.63
CA LEU A 141 -4.37 10.80 -13.07
C LEU A 141 -5.34 11.73 -13.79
N ALA A 142 -6.61 11.77 -13.38
CA ALA A 142 -7.60 12.72 -13.94
C ALA A 142 -7.19 14.17 -13.64
N ARG A 143 -6.78 14.48 -12.42
CA ARG A 143 -6.24 15.81 -12.07
C ARG A 143 -4.98 16.17 -12.87
N ALA A 144 -4.07 15.20 -13.05
CA ALA A 144 -2.87 15.39 -13.88
C ALA A 144 -3.22 15.64 -15.35
N ARG A 145 -4.20 14.93 -15.90
CA ARG A 145 -4.71 15.15 -17.26
C ARG A 145 -5.31 16.54 -17.42
N ASP A 146 -6.11 17.01 -16.45
CA ASP A 146 -6.70 18.36 -16.46
C ASP A 146 -5.62 19.45 -16.42
N ARG A 147 -4.44 19.17 -15.89
CA ARG A 147 -3.27 20.07 -15.90
C ARG A 147 -2.34 19.89 -17.12
N GLY A 148 -2.65 18.95 -18.00
CA GLY A 148 -1.83 18.66 -19.17
C GLY A 148 -0.56 17.84 -18.89
N GLU A 149 -0.42 17.27 -17.69
CA GLU A 149 0.72 16.39 -17.32
C GLU A 149 0.56 14.98 -17.93
N VAL A 150 -0.68 14.56 -18.22
CA VAL A 150 -1.03 13.24 -18.76
C VAL A 150 -1.83 13.39 -20.03
N ARG A 151 -1.54 12.56 -21.02
CA ARG A 151 -2.22 12.54 -22.33
C ARG A 151 -3.72 12.36 -22.18
N SER A 152 -4.48 13.06 -23.01
CA SER A 152 -5.96 13.06 -22.97
C SER A 152 -6.59 11.78 -23.56
N ASP A 153 -5.86 11.07 -24.42
CA ASP A 153 -6.31 9.86 -25.13
C ASP A 153 -6.18 8.57 -24.32
N LEU A 154 -5.57 8.63 -23.11
CA LEU A 154 -5.38 7.45 -22.29
C LEU A 154 -6.65 7.08 -21.51
N ASP A 155 -6.94 5.78 -21.47
CA ASP A 155 -7.91 5.22 -20.55
C ASP A 155 -7.29 5.12 -19.15
N LEU A 156 -7.73 5.99 -18.24
CA LEU A 156 -7.16 6.12 -16.90
C LEU A 156 -7.40 4.89 -16.02
N GLU A 157 -8.46 4.12 -16.27
CA GLU A 157 -8.71 2.86 -15.56
C GLU A 157 -7.65 1.82 -15.92
N HIS A 158 -7.31 1.69 -17.21
CA HIS A 158 -6.25 0.79 -17.65
C HIS A 158 -4.88 1.24 -17.16
N VAL A 159 -4.59 2.55 -17.19
CA VAL A 159 -3.34 3.12 -16.65
C VAL A 159 -3.22 2.82 -15.15
N ALA A 160 -4.30 3.00 -14.39
CA ALA A 160 -4.30 2.69 -12.97
C ALA A 160 -4.03 1.19 -12.70
N TRP A 161 -4.57 0.28 -13.51
CA TRP A 161 -4.25 -1.15 -13.43
C TRP A 161 -2.79 -1.46 -13.72
N LEU A 162 -2.20 -0.83 -14.73
CA LEU A 162 -0.77 -0.99 -15.04
C LEU A 162 0.09 -0.51 -13.87
N TRP A 163 -0.26 0.61 -13.24
CA TRP A 163 0.45 1.12 -12.05
C TRP A 163 0.35 0.17 -10.86
N VAL A 164 -0.85 -0.36 -10.58
CA VAL A 164 -1.03 -1.37 -9.53
C VAL A 164 -0.17 -2.61 -9.81
N GLY A 165 -0.16 -3.10 -11.05
CA GLY A 165 0.68 -4.21 -11.47
C GLY A 165 2.17 -3.94 -11.28
N PHE A 166 2.62 -2.73 -11.64
CA PHE A 166 3.99 -2.28 -11.43
C PHE A 166 4.37 -2.29 -9.94
N THR A 167 3.54 -1.71 -9.07
CA THR A 167 3.85 -1.66 -7.63
C THR A 167 3.88 -3.06 -7.00
N LEU A 168 3.02 -3.99 -7.42
CA LEU A 168 3.08 -5.39 -7.01
C LEU A 168 4.38 -6.06 -7.48
N SER A 169 4.82 -5.77 -8.72
CA SER A 169 6.09 -6.26 -9.26
C SER A 169 7.29 -5.73 -8.45
N CYS A 170 7.28 -4.46 -8.04
CA CYS A 170 8.31 -3.91 -7.16
C CYS A 170 8.41 -4.68 -5.84
N GLY A 171 7.27 -4.98 -5.21
CA GLY A 171 7.24 -5.78 -3.98
C GLY A 171 7.78 -7.19 -4.15
N PHE A 172 7.46 -7.83 -5.28
CA PHE A 172 7.97 -9.16 -5.62
C PHE A 172 9.50 -9.14 -5.84
N ARG A 173 9.99 -8.19 -6.63
CA ARG A 173 11.43 -8.02 -6.87
C ARG A 173 12.18 -7.71 -5.59
N HIS A 174 11.65 -6.83 -4.73
CA HIS A 174 12.27 -6.53 -3.44
C HIS A 174 12.40 -7.78 -2.55
N ALA A 175 11.47 -8.72 -2.63
CA ALA A 175 11.54 -9.97 -1.88
C ALA A 175 12.63 -10.93 -2.41
N LEU A 176 12.95 -10.89 -3.70
CA LEU A 176 13.92 -11.77 -4.36
C LEU A 176 15.31 -11.14 -4.46
N GLU A 177 15.37 -9.88 -4.86
CA GLU A 177 16.58 -9.16 -5.25
C GLU A 177 16.53 -7.71 -4.70
N PRO A 178 16.62 -7.51 -3.37
CA PRO A 178 16.37 -6.21 -2.74
C PRO A 178 17.34 -5.11 -3.25
N GLU A 179 18.61 -5.43 -3.50
CA GLU A 179 19.59 -4.46 -3.99
C GLU A 179 19.26 -3.98 -5.41
N THR A 180 19.00 -4.91 -6.33
CA THR A 180 18.63 -4.58 -7.72
C THR A 180 17.26 -3.88 -7.79
N ALA A 181 16.32 -4.28 -6.94
CA ALA A 181 15.00 -3.63 -6.88
C ALA A 181 15.10 -2.15 -6.46
N LEU A 182 16.02 -1.81 -5.56
CA LEU A 182 16.32 -0.43 -5.16
C LEU A 182 16.79 0.43 -6.35
N GLU A 183 17.66 -0.12 -7.18
CA GLU A 183 18.24 0.59 -8.32
C GLU A 183 17.24 0.78 -9.47
N ASP A 184 16.48 -0.27 -9.79
CA ASP A 184 15.64 -0.31 -11.00
C ASP A 184 14.25 0.32 -10.81
N SER A 185 13.64 0.23 -9.62
CA SER A 185 12.26 0.69 -9.41
C SER A 185 12.05 2.17 -9.77
N PRO A 186 12.96 3.11 -9.42
CA PRO A 186 12.84 4.50 -9.84
C PRO A 186 12.96 4.69 -11.35
N PHE A 187 13.83 3.92 -12.00
CA PHE A 187 14.01 3.99 -13.46
C PHE A 187 12.74 3.53 -14.20
N VAL A 188 12.16 2.39 -13.78
CA VAL A 188 10.93 1.88 -14.38
C VAL A 188 9.76 2.82 -14.12
N ALA A 189 9.67 3.43 -12.93
CA ALA A 189 8.64 4.41 -12.62
C ALA A 189 8.75 5.66 -13.51
N ARG A 190 9.96 6.20 -13.68
CA ARG A 190 10.19 7.33 -14.60
C ARG A 190 9.83 6.97 -16.04
N THR A 191 10.18 5.78 -16.51
CA THR A 191 9.78 5.30 -17.84
C THR A 191 8.26 5.22 -17.97
N PHE A 192 7.57 4.69 -16.95
CA PHE A 192 6.11 4.64 -16.93
C PHE A 192 5.50 6.04 -17.02
N VAL A 193 5.99 6.99 -16.20
CA VAL A 193 5.54 8.38 -16.22
C VAL A 193 5.77 9.06 -17.57
N GLN A 194 6.94 8.83 -18.20
CA GLN A 194 7.22 9.35 -19.55
C GLN A 194 6.23 8.83 -20.61
N MET A 195 5.77 7.59 -20.48
CA MET A 195 4.73 7.05 -21.37
C MET A 195 3.36 7.72 -21.18
N LEU A 196 3.09 8.28 -20.00
CA LEU A 196 1.85 9.00 -19.70
C LEU A 196 1.88 10.46 -20.18
N SER A 197 3.06 11.04 -20.32
CA SER A 197 3.24 12.43 -20.72
C SER A 197 2.95 12.62 -22.22
N LEU A 198 2.62 13.85 -22.62
CA LEU A 198 2.42 14.16 -24.04
C LEU A 198 3.72 13.92 -24.81
N ASN A 199 3.65 13.20 -25.92
CA ASN A 199 4.73 13.17 -26.90
C ASN A 199 4.85 14.55 -27.53
N THR A 200 5.82 15.33 -27.09
CA THR A 200 6.17 16.64 -27.68
C THR A 200 6.95 16.50 -29.01
N ASP A 201 7.31 15.28 -29.42
CA ASP A 201 8.23 15.06 -30.56
C ASP A 201 7.57 14.58 -31.86
N ALA A 202 6.22 14.68 -31.99
CA ALA A 202 5.53 14.20 -33.19
C ALA A 202 5.15 15.29 -34.21
N GLU A 203 5.46 16.57 -34.01
CA GLU A 203 5.09 17.68 -34.93
C GLU A 203 6.25 18.47 -35.54
N GLU A 204 7.47 17.96 -35.56
CA GLU A 204 8.57 18.61 -36.32
C GLU A 204 9.12 17.72 -37.42
N THR A 205 8.26 17.16 -38.27
CA THR A 205 8.70 16.65 -39.60
C THR A 205 7.57 16.75 -40.61
N GLU A 206 7.28 17.96 -41.11
CA GLU A 206 6.82 18.20 -42.48
C GLU A 206 7.59 19.36 -43.12
#